data_3a44abd25b01e9dbcfcb9890e042475f
#
_entry.id   3a44abd25b01e9dbcfcb9890e042475f
#
_cell.length_a   1.000
_cell.length_b   1.000
_cell.length_c   1.000
_cell.angle_alpha   90.00
_cell.angle_beta   90.00
_cell.angle_gamma   90.00
#
_symmetry.space_group_name_H-M   'P 1'
#
loop_
_entity.id
_entity.type
_entity.pdbx_description
1 polymer ?
#
loop_
_entity_poly.entity_id
_entity_poly.type
_entity_poly.pdbx_seq_one_letter_code
_entity_poly.pdbx_strand_id
1 'polypeptide(L)'
;MRAPFGLRLAAARDREAAARALRVPVLHVRVLAVAASGAVAGIAGALGVQLAGVADPTQYGPFLSFRLIVVVLIGGALAPLGAPAGVIVLGILSIAADLIGRLENVAASRGHTLLTAILLLGIVSLGWEGIVRAPRRARRGSSGSGPAGSAPAALEARGLGKSYGSIVAAEDVALGIEPGRITALVGPNGSGKTTVLRMIAGAVAPDAGSIDAPRGAVVRTLQATAVFSTLTPLEHVLVASAGRRSRAGFVRSLFATPEARAEDAAFVAYARTLLDRFGIPHDVPAGELPVSDQRALMLAAAKATGASVLLVDEPTAGASAAEASRIVHLLGSLRDEGLALLVVEHNLGVVRRLADRVLVLDAGRVIADGPPDAVAADERVRAAYLGARRL
;
A
#
# COMPACT_ATOMS: atom_id res chain seq x y z
N MET A 1 -6.29 11.30 -13.53
CA MET A 1 -5.31 10.36 -12.95
C MET A 1 -4.31 11.13 -12.13
N ARG A 2 -4.00 10.69 -10.93
CA ARG A 2 -2.93 11.27 -10.12
C ARG A 2 -1.58 10.91 -10.76
N ALA A 3 -0.60 11.81 -10.72
CA ALA A 3 0.75 11.50 -11.18
C ALA A 3 1.35 10.31 -10.38
N PRO A 4 2.24 9.50 -10.96
CA PRO A 4 2.79 8.30 -10.32
C PRO A 4 3.41 8.57 -8.94
N PHE A 5 4.04 9.72 -8.75
CA PHE A 5 4.59 10.14 -7.46
C PHE A 5 3.47 10.43 -6.45
N GLY A 6 2.42 11.14 -6.87
CA GLY A 6 1.26 11.46 -6.02
C GLY A 6 0.51 10.20 -5.57
N LEU A 7 0.43 9.16 -6.41
CA LEU A 7 -0.15 7.86 -6.04
C LEU A 7 0.68 7.16 -4.95
N ARG A 8 2.02 7.14 -5.09
CA ARG A 8 2.92 6.56 -4.08
C ARG A 8 2.82 7.31 -2.74
N LEU A 9 2.73 8.64 -2.79
CA LEU A 9 2.58 9.47 -1.60
C LEU A 9 1.23 9.23 -0.93
N ALA A 10 0.15 9.11 -1.69
CA ALA A 10 -1.18 8.80 -1.18
C ALA A 10 -1.21 7.40 -0.53
N ALA A 11 -0.62 6.38 -1.17
CA ALA A 11 -0.50 5.04 -0.64
C ALA A 11 0.32 5.00 0.67
N ALA A 12 1.46 5.70 0.69
CA ALA A 12 2.32 5.79 1.89
C ALA A 12 1.64 6.52 3.07
N ARG A 13 0.71 7.44 2.78
CA ARG A 13 -0.09 8.14 3.78
C ARG A 13 -1.25 7.28 4.28
N ASP A 14 -1.96 6.59 3.38
CA ASP A 14 -3.16 5.82 3.71
C ASP A 14 -2.82 4.58 4.57
N ARG A 15 -1.88 3.74 4.09
CA ARG A 15 -1.39 2.56 4.83
C ARG A 15 0.07 2.28 4.55
N GLU A 16 0.94 2.73 5.42
CA GLU A 16 2.40 2.56 5.27
C GLU A 16 2.82 1.09 5.18
N ALA A 17 2.23 0.21 6.00
CA ALA A 17 2.54 -1.21 5.99
C ALA A 17 2.19 -1.87 4.64
N ALA A 18 1.03 -1.53 4.07
CA ALA A 18 0.63 -2.02 2.75
C ALA A 18 1.53 -1.48 1.64
N ALA A 19 1.90 -0.19 1.70
CA ALA A 19 2.81 0.42 0.75
C ALA A 19 4.20 -0.27 0.77
N ARG A 20 4.74 -0.56 1.96
CA ARG A 20 5.99 -1.32 2.11
C ARG A 20 5.89 -2.75 1.58
N ALA A 21 4.78 -3.45 1.84
CA ALA A 21 4.55 -4.80 1.33
C ALA A 21 4.52 -4.83 -0.22
N LEU A 22 3.98 -3.78 -0.85
CA LEU A 22 4.00 -3.58 -2.30
C LEU A 22 5.30 -2.90 -2.79
N ARG A 23 6.36 -2.87 -1.97
CA ARG A 23 7.70 -2.34 -2.30
C ARG A 23 7.73 -0.86 -2.67
N VAL A 24 6.78 -0.08 -2.20
CA VAL A 24 6.87 1.38 -2.32
C VAL A 24 7.98 1.88 -1.40
N PRO A 25 8.98 2.62 -1.90
CA PRO A 25 10.08 3.15 -1.08
C PRO A 25 9.59 4.35 -0.26
N VAL A 26 8.83 4.08 0.81
CA VAL A 26 8.11 5.09 1.61
C VAL A 26 9.03 6.20 2.10
N LEU A 27 10.23 5.86 2.60
CA LEU A 27 11.19 6.86 3.09
C LEU A 27 11.61 7.83 1.96
N HIS A 28 11.98 7.30 0.80
CA HIS A 28 12.37 8.15 -0.34
C HIS A 28 11.23 9.05 -0.82
N VAL A 29 10.00 8.51 -0.85
CA VAL A 29 8.80 9.28 -1.23
C VAL A 29 8.56 10.42 -0.25
N ARG A 30 8.69 10.19 1.06
CA ARG A 30 8.54 11.21 2.10
C ARG A 30 9.65 12.26 2.02
N VAL A 31 10.92 11.83 1.91
CA VAL A 31 12.06 12.75 1.78
C VAL A 31 11.91 13.64 0.56
N LEU A 32 11.56 13.11 -0.58
CA LEU A 32 11.32 13.91 -1.80
C LEU A 32 10.15 14.87 -1.65
N ALA A 33 9.07 14.47 -0.97
CA ALA A 33 7.94 15.36 -0.72
C ALA A 33 8.33 16.54 0.18
N VAL A 34 9.09 16.28 1.25
CA VAL A 34 9.59 17.32 2.16
C VAL A 34 10.59 18.23 1.44
N ALA A 35 11.51 17.68 0.65
CA ALA A 35 12.48 18.47 -0.11
C ALA A 35 11.79 19.38 -1.14
N ALA A 36 10.78 18.86 -1.87
CA ALA A 36 10.01 19.67 -2.81
C ALA A 36 9.23 20.78 -2.11
N SER A 37 8.62 20.47 -0.94
CA SER A 37 7.94 21.47 -0.12
C SER A 37 8.89 22.56 0.37
N GLY A 38 10.08 22.17 0.84
CA GLY A 38 11.12 23.12 1.27
C GLY A 38 11.63 24.00 0.14
N ALA A 39 11.80 23.44 -1.06
CA ALA A 39 12.20 24.22 -2.24
C ALA A 39 11.16 25.29 -2.60
N VAL A 40 9.87 24.91 -2.63
CA VAL A 40 8.76 25.85 -2.89
C VAL A 40 8.70 26.94 -1.80
N ALA A 41 8.85 26.56 -0.53
CA ALA A 41 8.86 27.51 0.58
C ALA A 41 10.06 28.47 0.50
N GLY A 42 11.25 27.97 0.11
CA GLY A 42 12.44 28.81 -0.10
C GLY A 42 12.24 29.86 -1.21
N ILE A 43 11.68 29.44 -2.36
CA ILE A 43 11.34 30.35 -3.47
C ILE A 43 10.32 31.40 -3.00
N ALA A 44 9.26 30.97 -2.30
CA ALA A 44 8.23 31.87 -1.78
C ALA A 44 8.81 32.89 -0.78
N GLY A 45 9.72 32.45 0.10
CA GLY A 45 10.43 33.33 1.03
C GLY A 45 11.30 34.37 0.31
N ALA A 46 12.07 33.94 -0.69
CA ALA A 46 12.90 34.85 -1.49
C ALA A 46 12.08 35.92 -2.23
N LEU A 47 10.97 35.50 -2.85
CA LEU A 47 10.02 36.43 -3.50
C LEU A 47 9.38 37.38 -2.49
N GLY A 48 9.02 36.86 -1.29
CA GLY A 48 8.45 37.68 -0.21
C GLY A 48 9.39 38.79 0.24
N VAL A 49 10.67 38.48 0.44
CA VAL A 49 11.69 39.48 0.77
C VAL A 49 11.86 40.52 -0.32
N GLN A 50 11.86 40.10 -1.59
CA GLN A 50 11.95 41.04 -2.73
C GLN A 50 10.77 42.02 -2.77
N LEU A 51 9.55 41.53 -2.52
CA LEU A 51 8.34 42.34 -2.50
C LEU A 51 8.28 43.30 -1.30
N ALA A 52 8.73 42.83 -0.13
CA ALA A 52 8.74 43.64 1.09
C ALA A 52 9.90 44.67 1.15
N GLY A 53 10.97 44.46 0.38
CA GLY A 53 12.20 45.26 0.40
C GLY A 53 13.05 45.07 1.64
N VAL A 54 12.60 44.33 2.65
CA VAL A 54 13.30 44.09 3.92
C VAL A 54 13.08 42.62 4.34
N ALA A 55 14.15 41.98 4.81
CA ALA A 55 14.07 40.66 5.45
C ALA A 55 13.77 40.86 6.95
N ASP A 56 12.49 40.81 7.33
CA ASP A 56 12.06 40.89 8.72
C ASP A 56 11.76 39.50 9.29
N PRO A 57 12.65 38.97 10.18
CA PRO A 57 12.44 37.63 10.76
C PRO A 57 11.14 37.48 11.56
N THR A 58 10.58 38.59 12.08
CA THR A 58 9.38 38.56 12.91
C THR A 58 8.14 38.14 12.11
N GLN A 59 8.13 38.37 10.80
CA GLN A 59 7.06 37.95 9.90
C GLN A 59 6.98 36.42 9.68
N TYR A 60 8.09 35.71 9.97
CA TYR A 60 8.21 34.25 9.83
C TYR A 60 8.00 33.50 11.15
N GLY A 61 7.35 34.10 12.11
CA GLY A 61 7.04 33.52 13.41
C GLY A 61 5.98 32.42 13.40
N PRO A 62 5.66 31.80 14.56
CA PRO A 62 4.67 30.73 14.69
C PRO A 62 3.29 31.08 14.13
N PHE A 63 2.89 32.36 14.19
CA PHE A 63 1.62 32.85 13.66
C PHE A 63 1.48 32.67 12.15
N LEU A 64 2.55 32.80 11.36
CA LEU A 64 2.54 32.51 9.93
C LEU A 64 2.25 31.05 9.68
N SER A 65 2.92 30.14 10.42
CA SER A 65 2.70 28.69 10.30
C SER A 65 1.26 28.33 10.61
N PHE A 66 0.68 28.93 11.65
CA PHE A 66 -0.72 28.71 12.01
C PHE A 66 -1.67 29.21 10.89
N ARG A 67 -1.41 30.42 10.35
CA ARG A 67 -2.19 30.98 9.24
C ARG A 67 -2.12 30.09 7.98
N LEU A 68 -0.95 29.52 7.66
CA LEU A 68 -0.80 28.61 6.53
C LEU A 68 -1.57 27.29 6.72
N ILE A 69 -1.62 26.74 7.94
CA ILE A 69 -2.43 25.57 8.25
C ILE A 69 -3.91 25.88 7.99
N VAL A 70 -4.39 27.04 8.46
CA VAL A 70 -5.77 27.50 8.25
C VAL A 70 -6.11 27.64 6.77
N VAL A 71 -5.21 28.23 5.99
CA VAL A 71 -5.34 28.36 4.52
C VAL A 71 -5.56 27.00 3.87
N VAL A 72 -4.73 26.02 4.24
CA VAL A 72 -4.79 24.66 3.66
C VAL A 72 -6.07 23.95 4.09
N LEU A 73 -6.52 24.11 5.34
CA LEU A 73 -7.77 23.50 5.83
C LEU A 73 -8.99 24.08 5.13
N ILE A 74 -9.10 25.41 5.02
CA ILE A 74 -10.21 26.08 4.32
C ILE A 74 -10.26 25.68 2.85
N GLY A 75 -9.13 25.68 2.18
CA GLY A 75 -9.07 25.39 0.75
C GLY A 75 -9.23 23.91 0.39
N GLY A 76 -8.98 23.01 1.34
CA GLY A 76 -9.00 21.57 1.15
C GLY A 76 -7.60 20.95 1.04
N ALA A 77 -7.15 20.29 2.10
CA ALA A 77 -5.79 19.71 2.23
C ALA A 77 -5.48 18.62 1.18
N LEU A 78 -6.49 18.04 0.53
CA LEU A 78 -6.35 16.94 -0.43
C LEU A 78 -6.46 17.37 -1.88
N ALA A 79 -6.83 18.63 -2.13
CA ALA A 79 -7.03 19.17 -3.48
C ALA A 79 -5.77 19.91 -3.95
N PRO A 80 -5.30 19.69 -5.21
CA PRO A 80 -4.12 20.39 -5.75
C PRO A 80 -4.23 21.91 -5.75
N LEU A 81 -5.46 22.43 -5.90
CA LEU A 81 -5.77 23.86 -5.87
C LEU A 81 -6.33 24.32 -4.53
N GLY A 82 -6.29 23.46 -3.49
CA GLY A 82 -6.82 23.79 -2.17
C GLY A 82 -6.10 24.99 -1.54
N ALA A 83 -4.79 24.97 -1.45
CA ALA A 83 -4.02 26.06 -0.85
C ALA A 83 -4.23 27.41 -1.59
N PRO A 84 -4.14 27.51 -2.94
CA PRO A 84 -4.51 28.72 -3.66
C PRO A 84 -5.93 29.21 -3.39
N ALA A 85 -6.92 28.31 -3.36
CA ALA A 85 -8.30 28.66 -3.05
C ALA A 85 -8.44 29.18 -1.61
N GLY A 86 -7.76 28.56 -0.65
CA GLY A 86 -7.74 29.00 0.75
C GLY A 86 -7.13 30.39 0.92
N VAL A 87 -6.07 30.72 0.16
CA VAL A 87 -5.47 32.09 0.14
C VAL A 87 -6.50 33.11 -0.37
N ILE A 88 -7.20 32.80 -1.45
CA ILE A 88 -8.21 33.71 -2.04
C ILE A 88 -9.34 33.94 -1.03
N VAL A 89 -9.86 32.87 -0.41
CA VAL A 89 -10.95 32.97 0.57
C VAL A 89 -10.55 33.80 1.80
N LEU A 90 -9.37 33.54 2.35
CA LEU A 90 -8.87 34.34 3.47
C LEU A 90 -8.57 35.79 3.06
N GLY A 91 -8.11 36.02 1.84
CA GLY A 91 -7.92 37.38 1.30
C GLY A 91 -9.23 38.15 1.21
N ILE A 92 -10.29 37.53 0.64
CA ILE A 92 -11.62 38.14 0.56
C ILE A 92 -12.16 38.43 1.96
N LEU A 93 -12.04 37.46 2.88
CA LEU A 93 -12.49 37.61 4.26
C LEU A 93 -11.75 38.75 4.99
N SER A 94 -10.47 38.91 4.71
CA SER A 94 -9.69 40.01 5.32
C SER A 94 -10.15 41.38 4.81
N ILE A 95 -10.42 41.51 3.51
CA ILE A 95 -10.94 42.74 2.91
C ILE A 95 -12.34 43.07 3.48
N ALA A 96 -13.20 42.05 3.63
CA ALA A 96 -14.51 42.21 4.21
C ALA A 96 -14.45 42.66 5.69
N ALA A 97 -13.55 42.07 6.49
CA ALA A 97 -13.34 42.44 7.88
C ALA A 97 -12.81 43.88 8.03
N ASP A 98 -11.90 44.30 7.15
CA ASP A 98 -11.40 45.68 7.15
C ASP A 98 -12.50 46.70 6.79
N LEU A 99 -13.36 46.34 5.84
CA LEU A 99 -14.50 47.19 5.44
C LEU A 99 -15.48 47.35 6.57
N ILE A 100 -15.85 46.27 7.26
CA ILE A 100 -16.73 46.28 8.43
C ILE A 100 -16.09 47.07 9.61
N GLY A 101 -14.80 46.84 9.87
CA GLY A 101 -14.08 47.55 10.91
C GLY A 101 -14.02 49.07 10.71
N ARG A 102 -13.98 49.53 9.45
CA ARG A 102 -14.03 50.95 9.09
C ARG A 102 -15.44 51.55 9.32
N LEU A 103 -16.49 50.74 9.13
CA LEU A 103 -17.88 51.16 9.31
C LEU A 103 -18.24 51.28 10.80
N GLU A 104 -17.66 50.43 11.65
CA GLU A 104 -18.02 50.35 13.08
C GLU A 104 -17.03 51.03 14.03
N ASN A 105 -16.01 51.72 13.54
CA ASN A 105 -14.94 52.31 14.39
C ASN A 105 -14.25 51.31 15.35
N VAL A 106 -14.39 50.00 15.11
CA VAL A 106 -13.73 48.95 15.88
C VAL A 106 -12.32 48.69 15.29
N ALA A 107 -11.33 48.63 16.16
CA ALA A 107 -9.94 48.39 15.71
C ALA A 107 -9.90 47.13 14.83
N ALA A 108 -9.64 47.29 13.55
CA ALA A 108 -9.70 46.27 12.49
C ALA A 108 -8.91 44.98 12.83
N SER A 109 -7.85 45.09 13.65
CA SER A 109 -7.00 43.95 14.08
C SER A 109 -7.73 42.94 14.98
N ARG A 110 -8.71 43.36 15.79
CA ARG A 110 -9.48 42.43 16.67
C ARG A 110 -10.58 41.70 15.92
N GLY A 111 -11.24 42.36 14.96
CA GLY A 111 -12.23 41.72 14.08
C GLY A 111 -11.69 40.59 13.25
N HIS A 112 -10.49 40.77 12.69
CA HIS A 112 -9.75 39.76 11.95
C HIS A 112 -9.47 38.48 12.75
N THR A 113 -8.99 38.64 13.98
CA THR A 113 -8.65 37.51 14.85
C THR A 113 -9.88 36.72 15.26
N LEU A 114 -10.97 37.40 15.59
CA LEU A 114 -12.24 36.77 15.97
C LEU A 114 -12.89 36.03 14.80
N LEU A 115 -12.97 36.63 13.60
CA LEU A 115 -13.52 36.01 12.41
C LEU A 115 -12.73 34.76 12.02
N THR A 116 -11.40 34.83 12.05
CA THR A 116 -10.55 33.67 11.76
C THR A 116 -10.73 32.55 12.79
N ALA A 117 -10.86 32.89 14.07
CA ALA A 117 -11.10 31.93 15.13
C ALA A 117 -12.48 31.23 15.02
N ILE A 118 -13.54 31.98 14.72
CA ILE A 118 -14.90 31.46 14.53
C ILE A 118 -14.93 30.53 13.29
N LEU A 119 -14.29 30.94 12.21
CA LEU A 119 -14.22 30.15 10.98
C LEU A 119 -13.44 28.85 11.17
N LEU A 120 -12.34 28.89 11.94
CA LEU A 120 -11.58 27.71 12.35
C LEU A 120 -12.43 26.76 13.19
N LEU A 121 -13.13 27.29 14.18
CA LEU A 121 -14.00 26.49 15.05
C LEU A 121 -15.13 25.83 14.23
N GLY A 122 -15.72 26.55 13.27
CA GLY A 122 -16.71 26.03 12.36
C GLY A 122 -16.19 24.93 11.44
N ILE A 123 -15.00 25.08 10.88
CA ILE A 123 -14.36 24.06 10.01
C ILE A 123 -14.03 22.79 10.80
N VAL A 124 -13.47 22.92 12.00
CA VAL A 124 -13.12 21.79 12.86
C VAL A 124 -14.38 21.07 13.36
N SER A 125 -15.43 21.80 13.73
CA SER A 125 -16.66 21.21 14.25
C SER A 125 -17.54 20.52 13.20
N LEU A 126 -17.48 20.97 11.94
CA LEU A 126 -18.28 20.44 10.83
C LEU A 126 -17.58 19.32 10.02
N GLY A 127 -16.33 18.95 10.35
CA GLY A 127 -15.58 17.94 9.60
C GLY A 127 -15.40 18.28 8.12
N TRP A 128 -15.19 19.55 7.80
CA TRP A 128 -15.16 20.08 6.44
C TRP A 128 -14.00 19.53 5.61
N GLU A 129 -14.31 18.90 4.49
CA GLU A 129 -13.29 18.37 3.54
C GLU A 129 -12.62 19.46 2.69
N GLY A 130 -12.95 20.75 2.90
CA GLY A 130 -12.47 21.89 2.13
C GLY A 130 -13.38 22.28 0.95
N ILE A 131 -13.17 23.50 0.42
CA ILE A 131 -13.98 24.07 -0.68
C ILE A 131 -13.72 23.38 -2.02
N VAL A 132 -12.49 22.92 -2.24
CA VAL A 132 -12.09 22.26 -3.48
C VAL A 132 -12.05 20.74 -3.31
N ARG A 133 -13.03 20.04 -3.88
CA ARG A 133 -13.01 18.57 -3.96
C ARG A 133 -12.15 18.13 -5.15
N ALA A 134 -11.36 17.07 -4.95
CA ALA A 134 -10.60 16.46 -6.03
C ALA A 134 -11.56 15.94 -7.13
N PRO A 135 -11.37 16.31 -8.41
CA PRO A 135 -12.29 15.91 -9.47
C PRO A 135 -12.19 14.40 -9.73
N ARG A 136 -13.33 13.71 -9.66
CA ARG A 136 -13.49 12.33 -10.14
C ARG A 136 -13.62 12.38 -11.67
N ARG A 137 -12.56 12.03 -12.39
CA ARG A 137 -12.62 11.91 -13.86
C ARG A 137 -12.48 10.45 -14.28
N ALA A 138 -13.56 9.88 -14.80
CA ALA A 138 -13.55 8.66 -15.59
C ALA A 138 -13.03 8.95 -17.01
N ARG A 139 -12.06 8.18 -17.48
CA ARG A 139 -11.61 8.22 -18.87
C ARG A 139 -11.48 6.79 -19.41
N ARG A 140 -12.26 6.46 -20.43
CA ARG A 140 -12.13 5.23 -21.21
C ARG A 140 -10.86 5.32 -22.08
N GLY A 141 -10.04 4.27 -22.07
CA GLY A 141 -8.82 4.19 -22.90
C GLY A 141 -8.50 2.74 -23.27
N SER A 142 -7.89 2.60 -24.43
CA SER A 142 -7.60 1.39 -25.20
C SER A 142 -6.69 0.36 -24.53
N SER A 143 -6.87 -0.90 -24.91
CA SER A 143 -6.07 -2.06 -24.54
C SER A 143 -4.67 -2.04 -25.15
N GLY A 144 -3.64 -2.22 -24.31
CA GLY A 144 -2.25 -2.41 -24.73
C GLY A 144 -1.57 -3.52 -23.93
N SER A 145 -0.65 -4.24 -24.56
CA SER A 145 0.14 -5.30 -23.92
C SER A 145 1.11 -4.73 -22.89
N GLY A 146 1.06 -5.24 -21.67
CA GLY A 146 2.00 -4.85 -20.61
C GLY A 146 3.43 -5.34 -20.85
N PRO A 147 4.44 -4.74 -20.20
CA PRO A 147 5.83 -5.14 -20.36
C PRO A 147 6.08 -6.59 -19.89
N ALA A 148 6.92 -7.31 -20.63
CA ALA A 148 7.27 -8.70 -20.40
C ALA A 148 7.75 -8.95 -18.96
N GLY A 149 7.24 -10.02 -18.35
CA GLY A 149 7.66 -10.47 -17.01
C GLY A 149 9.08 -11.07 -17.04
N SER A 150 9.83 -10.92 -15.94
CA SER A 150 11.07 -11.65 -15.72
C SER A 150 10.78 -13.14 -15.53
N ALA A 151 11.73 -14.01 -15.96
CA ALA A 151 11.65 -15.46 -15.74
C ALA A 151 11.41 -15.80 -14.26
N PRO A 152 10.60 -16.83 -13.96
CA PRO A 152 10.32 -17.23 -12.58
C PRO A 152 11.61 -17.67 -11.88
N ALA A 153 11.83 -17.16 -10.66
CA ALA A 153 12.95 -17.51 -9.82
C ALA A 153 12.49 -18.39 -8.67
N ALA A 154 13.22 -19.46 -8.38
CA ALA A 154 13.02 -20.25 -7.17
C ALA A 154 13.46 -19.46 -5.93
N LEU A 155 12.87 -19.78 -4.77
CA LEU A 155 13.34 -19.35 -3.46
C LEU A 155 13.74 -20.59 -2.67
N GLU A 156 14.90 -20.53 -2.02
CA GLU A 156 15.35 -21.58 -1.13
C GLU A 156 15.73 -21.01 0.23
N ALA A 157 15.15 -21.58 1.28
CA ALA A 157 15.46 -21.27 2.66
C ALA A 157 16.07 -22.49 3.33
N ARG A 158 17.19 -22.32 4.04
CA ARG A 158 17.97 -23.41 4.64
C ARG A 158 18.27 -23.10 6.11
N GLY A 159 17.89 -24.00 6.98
CA GLY A 159 18.26 -23.96 8.39
C GLY A 159 17.77 -22.72 9.13
N LEU A 160 16.58 -22.18 8.78
CA LEU A 160 16.09 -20.96 9.40
C LEU A 160 15.81 -21.15 10.87
N GLY A 161 16.46 -20.34 11.71
CA GLY A 161 16.24 -20.25 13.14
C GLY A 161 15.80 -18.86 13.56
N LYS A 162 14.87 -18.76 14.52
CA LYS A 162 14.44 -17.50 15.12
C LYS A 162 13.94 -17.71 16.53
N SER A 163 14.47 -16.90 17.46
CA SER A 163 14.03 -16.87 18.86
C SER A 163 13.59 -15.47 19.27
N TYR A 164 12.62 -15.40 20.17
CA TYR A 164 12.16 -14.18 20.82
C TYR A 164 12.25 -14.37 22.34
N GLY A 165 13.35 -13.91 22.94
CA GLY A 165 13.67 -14.21 24.32
C GLY A 165 13.85 -15.71 24.53
N SER A 166 13.06 -16.32 25.41
CA SER A 166 13.06 -17.77 25.68
C SER A 166 12.22 -18.62 24.71
N ILE A 167 11.47 -17.98 23.81
CA ILE A 167 10.57 -18.66 22.88
C ILE A 167 11.30 -18.93 21.57
N VAL A 168 11.50 -20.19 21.20
CA VAL A 168 12.00 -20.61 19.90
C VAL A 168 10.81 -20.65 18.93
N ALA A 169 10.76 -19.70 17.99
CA ALA A 169 9.68 -19.58 17.03
C ALA A 169 9.92 -20.33 15.71
N ALA A 170 11.19 -20.57 15.37
CA ALA A 170 11.60 -21.42 14.26
C ALA A 170 12.95 -22.05 14.58
N GLU A 171 13.13 -23.32 14.26
CA GLU A 171 14.35 -24.07 14.51
C GLU A 171 14.62 -25.03 13.35
N ASP A 172 15.74 -24.79 12.66
CA ASP A 172 16.21 -25.58 11.51
C ASP A 172 15.15 -25.76 10.40
N VAL A 173 14.40 -24.68 10.11
CA VAL A 173 13.37 -24.74 9.06
C VAL A 173 14.01 -24.61 7.70
N ALA A 174 13.84 -25.64 6.86
CA ALA A 174 14.24 -25.65 5.48
C ALA A 174 13.03 -25.80 4.57
N LEU A 175 12.96 -24.98 3.51
CA LEU A 175 11.90 -25.06 2.50
C LEU A 175 12.34 -24.47 1.16
N GLY A 176 11.83 -25.04 0.08
CA GLY A 176 11.97 -24.51 -1.28
C GLY A 176 10.61 -24.13 -1.83
N ILE A 177 10.54 -23.02 -2.58
CA ILE A 177 9.35 -22.57 -3.29
C ILE A 177 9.68 -22.59 -4.78
N GLU A 178 9.02 -23.47 -5.52
CA GLU A 178 9.30 -23.73 -6.93
C GLU A 178 8.39 -22.90 -7.83
N PRO A 179 8.90 -22.44 -9.00
CA PRO A 179 8.08 -21.76 -10.00
C PRO A 179 6.94 -22.65 -10.49
N GLY A 180 5.77 -22.04 -10.70
CA GLY A 180 4.59 -22.76 -11.18
C GLY A 180 4.04 -23.79 -10.18
N ARG A 181 4.37 -23.64 -8.88
CA ARG A 181 3.85 -24.50 -7.82
C ARG A 181 3.33 -23.70 -6.63
N ILE A 182 2.37 -24.29 -5.94
CA ILE A 182 1.83 -23.79 -4.68
C ILE A 182 2.32 -24.68 -3.55
N THR A 183 3.16 -24.12 -2.68
CA THR A 183 3.56 -24.75 -1.42
C THR A 183 2.65 -24.21 -0.31
N ALA A 184 1.95 -25.08 0.41
CA ALA A 184 1.18 -24.68 1.59
C ALA A 184 2.02 -24.88 2.87
N LEU A 185 2.03 -23.86 3.72
CA LEU A 185 2.61 -23.95 5.07
C LEU A 185 1.47 -24.04 6.07
N VAL A 186 1.34 -25.18 6.71
CA VAL A 186 0.26 -25.48 7.66
C VAL A 186 0.81 -25.84 9.04
N GLY A 187 -0.04 -25.89 10.05
CA GLY A 187 0.34 -26.27 11.42
C GLY A 187 -0.56 -25.61 12.47
N PRO A 188 -0.49 -26.04 13.74
CA PRO A 188 -1.25 -25.46 14.85
C PRO A 188 -0.98 -23.97 15.05
N ASN A 189 -1.83 -23.30 15.84
CA ASN A 189 -1.55 -21.94 16.27
C ASN A 189 -0.29 -21.90 17.13
N GLY A 190 0.55 -20.89 16.92
CA GLY A 190 1.83 -20.78 17.62
C GLY A 190 2.97 -21.65 17.07
N SER A 191 2.75 -22.46 16.02
CA SER A 191 3.80 -23.32 15.45
C SER A 191 4.94 -22.57 14.73
N GLY A 192 4.88 -21.22 14.58
CA GLY A 192 5.94 -20.42 13.97
C GLY A 192 5.71 -20.00 12.52
N LYS A 193 4.59 -20.37 11.88
CA LYS A 193 4.28 -20.05 10.45
C LYS A 193 4.46 -18.58 10.10
N THR A 194 3.89 -17.69 10.89
CA THR A 194 3.98 -16.24 10.67
C THR A 194 5.43 -15.74 10.79
N THR A 195 6.23 -16.33 11.69
CA THR A 195 7.66 -15.99 11.83
C THR A 195 8.44 -16.43 10.61
N VAL A 196 8.24 -17.67 10.14
CA VAL A 196 8.85 -18.18 8.89
C VAL A 196 8.47 -17.27 7.71
N LEU A 197 7.18 -16.94 7.58
CA LEU A 197 6.70 -16.05 6.51
C LEU A 197 7.35 -14.65 6.57
N ARG A 198 7.53 -14.10 7.79
CA ARG A 198 8.20 -12.79 8.01
C ARG A 198 9.68 -12.85 7.67
N MET A 199 10.37 -13.95 7.98
CA MET A 199 11.77 -14.14 7.62
C MET A 199 11.93 -14.20 6.10
N ILE A 200 11.12 -15.00 5.40
CA ILE A 200 11.14 -15.12 3.95
C ILE A 200 10.80 -13.78 3.27
N ALA A 201 9.87 -13.01 3.83
CA ALA A 201 9.53 -11.68 3.35
C ALA A 201 10.62 -10.61 3.62
N GLY A 202 11.68 -10.95 4.35
CA GLY A 202 12.71 -10.01 4.77
C GLY A 202 12.26 -8.99 5.81
N ALA A 203 11.11 -9.21 6.45
CA ALA A 203 10.58 -8.32 7.50
C ALA A 203 11.24 -8.56 8.86
N VAL A 204 11.83 -9.74 9.06
CA VAL A 204 12.58 -10.14 10.25
C VAL A 204 13.82 -10.88 9.77
N ALA A 205 14.99 -10.52 10.30
CA ALA A 205 16.21 -11.27 10.03
C ALA A 205 16.20 -12.61 10.80
N PRO A 206 16.55 -13.74 10.17
CA PRO A 206 16.77 -14.98 10.88
C PRO A 206 17.98 -14.85 11.81
N ASP A 207 17.97 -15.58 12.93
CA ASP A 207 19.12 -15.68 13.85
C ASP A 207 20.13 -16.73 13.35
N ALA A 208 19.65 -17.74 12.59
CA ALA A 208 20.44 -18.77 11.94
C ALA A 208 19.85 -19.11 10.55
N GLY A 209 20.68 -19.71 9.71
CA GLY A 209 20.29 -20.12 8.35
C GLY A 209 20.41 -19.02 7.30
N SER A 210 19.93 -19.31 6.10
CA SER A 210 20.02 -18.41 4.96
C SER A 210 18.77 -18.52 4.07
N ILE A 211 18.50 -17.43 3.35
CA ILE A 211 17.43 -17.37 2.34
C ILE A 211 18.08 -16.93 1.04
N ASP A 212 18.02 -17.81 0.04
CA ASP A 212 18.46 -17.51 -1.31
C ASP A 212 17.25 -17.21 -2.19
N ALA A 213 17.18 -15.96 -2.63
CA ALA A 213 16.16 -15.47 -3.54
C ALA A 213 16.69 -14.26 -4.32
N PRO A 214 16.37 -14.13 -5.61
CA PRO A 214 16.75 -12.95 -6.38
C PRO A 214 16.23 -11.67 -5.71
N ARG A 215 17.02 -10.60 -5.75
CA ARG A 215 16.61 -9.32 -5.18
C ARG A 215 15.30 -8.86 -5.78
N GLY A 216 14.34 -8.61 -4.92
CA GLY A 216 13.03 -8.16 -5.36
C GLY A 216 12.16 -9.30 -5.94
N ALA A 217 12.47 -10.58 -5.76
CA ALA A 217 11.62 -11.67 -6.19
C ALA A 217 10.38 -11.86 -5.31
N VAL A 218 10.49 -11.62 -4.01
CA VAL A 218 9.47 -11.97 -3.02
C VAL A 218 8.54 -10.80 -2.73
N VAL A 219 7.24 -11.01 -2.78
CA VAL A 219 6.21 -10.09 -2.27
C VAL A 219 5.29 -10.83 -1.33
N ARG A 220 4.92 -10.21 -0.22
CA ARG A 220 3.94 -10.74 0.72
C ARG A 220 2.64 -9.96 0.61
N THR A 221 1.52 -10.65 0.47
CA THR A 221 0.22 -10.04 0.74
C THR A 221 0.05 -9.85 2.25
N LEU A 222 -0.44 -8.71 2.67
CA LEU A 222 -0.86 -8.51 4.06
C LEU A 222 -2.21 -9.20 4.29
N GLN A 223 -2.48 -9.59 5.55
CA GLN A 223 -3.76 -10.19 5.94
C GLN A 223 -4.94 -9.38 5.41
N ALA A 224 -5.87 -10.06 4.91
CA ALA A 224 -7.16 -9.87 4.26
C ALA A 224 -7.75 -8.46 3.97
N THR A 225 -7.31 -7.35 4.54
CA THR A 225 -7.99 -6.04 4.38
C THR A 225 -7.05 -4.83 4.32
N ALA A 226 -5.80 -5.03 3.90
CA ALA A 226 -4.81 -3.96 3.86
C ALA A 226 -4.86 -3.15 2.54
N VAL A 227 -6.06 -2.94 1.98
CA VAL A 227 -6.22 -2.08 0.81
C VAL A 227 -6.02 -0.60 1.18
N PHE A 228 -5.59 0.21 0.23
CA PHE A 228 -5.61 1.67 0.35
C PHE A 228 -7.06 2.13 0.14
N SER A 229 -7.75 2.46 1.23
CA SER A 229 -9.19 2.70 1.24
C SER A 229 -9.61 3.86 0.34
N THR A 230 -8.75 4.87 0.21
CA THR A 230 -9.01 6.09 -0.57
C THR A 230 -8.61 6.00 -2.04
N LEU A 231 -7.90 4.95 -2.44
CA LEU A 231 -7.50 4.72 -3.84
C LEU A 231 -8.51 3.80 -4.54
N THR A 232 -8.69 4.00 -5.85
CA THR A 232 -9.43 3.06 -6.68
C THR A 232 -8.61 1.78 -6.92
N PRO A 233 -9.22 0.64 -7.28
CA PRO A 233 -8.50 -0.57 -7.67
C PRO A 233 -7.47 -0.33 -8.77
N LEU A 234 -7.81 0.49 -9.76
CA LEU A 234 -6.88 0.89 -10.81
C LEU A 234 -5.65 1.60 -10.24
N GLU A 235 -5.85 2.59 -9.37
CA GLU A 235 -4.76 3.31 -8.70
C GLU A 235 -3.93 2.38 -7.80
N HIS A 236 -4.57 1.40 -7.15
CA HIS A 236 -3.93 0.39 -6.31
C HIS A 236 -2.92 -0.47 -7.10
N VAL A 237 -3.36 -1.01 -8.26
CA VAL A 237 -2.51 -1.80 -9.15
C VAL A 237 -1.39 -0.95 -9.74
N LEU A 238 -1.66 0.32 -10.06
CA LEU A 238 -0.64 1.25 -10.55
C LEU A 238 0.42 1.58 -9.49
N VAL A 239 0.05 1.69 -8.21
CA VAL A 239 1.00 1.82 -7.09
C VAL A 239 1.89 0.58 -7.00
N ALA A 240 1.30 -0.61 -7.06
CA ALA A 240 2.03 -1.86 -6.99
C ALA A 240 3.01 -2.06 -8.16
N SER A 241 2.62 -1.64 -9.38
CA SER A 241 3.47 -1.72 -10.58
C SER A 241 4.61 -0.68 -10.60
N ALA A 242 4.64 0.23 -9.63
CA ALA A 242 5.58 1.35 -9.62
C ALA A 242 7.07 0.93 -9.59
N GLY A 243 7.38 -0.23 -8.99
CA GLY A 243 8.75 -0.79 -8.96
C GLY A 243 9.26 -1.28 -10.32
N ARG A 244 8.36 -1.54 -11.27
CA ARG A 244 8.66 -1.99 -12.64
C ARG A 244 8.93 -0.85 -13.62
N ARG A 245 8.60 0.38 -13.23
CA ARG A 245 8.82 1.58 -14.06
C ARG A 245 10.30 1.94 -14.10
N SER A 246 10.73 2.55 -15.19
CA SER A 246 12.12 2.97 -15.35
C SER A 246 12.54 3.97 -14.25
N ARG A 247 13.78 3.84 -13.74
CA ARG A 247 14.31 4.75 -12.70
C ARG A 247 14.37 6.21 -13.16
N ALA A 248 14.47 6.47 -14.45
CA ALA A 248 14.39 7.81 -15.04
C ALA A 248 12.99 8.42 -14.96
N GLY A 249 11.98 7.62 -14.57
CA GLY A 249 10.57 8.00 -14.60
C GLY A 249 10.16 9.13 -13.65
N PHE A 250 10.89 9.39 -12.54
CA PHE A 250 10.49 10.48 -11.64
C PHE A 250 10.66 11.86 -12.30
N VAL A 251 11.85 12.13 -12.82
CA VAL A 251 12.14 13.42 -13.50
C VAL A 251 11.33 13.55 -14.79
N ARG A 252 11.24 12.47 -15.58
CA ARG A 252 10.44 12.43 -16.81
C ARG A 252 8.94 12.59 -16.55
N SER A 253 8.41 12.04 -15.45
CA SER A 253 7.00 12.22 -15.07
C SER A 253 6.70 13.65 -14.63
N LEU A 254 7.68 14.36 -14.05
CA LEU A 254 7.53 15.78 -13.69
C LEU A 254 7.36 16.66 -14.94
N PHE A 255 8.08 16.33 -16.01
CA PHE A 255 8.03 17.07 -17.28
C PHE A 255 7.04 16.48 -18.30
N ALA A 256 6.31 15.39 -17.94
CA ALA A 256 5.29 14.74 -18.77
C ALA A 256 5.76 14.48 -20.23
N THR A 257 6.97 13.91 -20.38
CA THR A 257 7.53 13.62 -21.72
C THR A 257 6.66 12.61 -22.48
N PRO A 258 6.70 12.59 -23.83
CA PRO A 258 5.93 11.65 -24.64
C PRO A 258 6.18 10.18 -24.24
N GLU A 259 7.43 9.81 -23.93
CA GLU A 259 7.82 8.46 -23.53
C GLU A 259 7.23 8.09 -22.15
N ALA A 260 7.24 9.02 -21.19
CA ALA A 260 6.63 8.81 -19.87
C ALA A 260 5.11 8.64 -19.99
N ARG A 261 4.46 9.38 -20.90
CA ARG A 261 3.02 9.23 -21.16
C ARG A 261 2.69 7.89 -21.81
N ALA A 262 3.53 7.42 -22.73
CA ALA A 262 3.37 6.11 -23.37
C ALA A 262 3.54 4.98 -22.36
N GLU A 263 4.58 5.04 -21.50
CA GLU A 263 4.80 4.09 -20.40
C GLU A 263 3.61 4.08 -19.44
N ASP A 264 3.12 5.25 -19.01
CA ASP A 264 1.95 5.35 -18.13
C ASP A 264 0.70 4.76 -18.78
N ALA A 265 0.47 4.99 -20.07
CA ALA A 265 -0.67 4.43 -20.81
C ALA A 265 -0.59 2.89 -20.86
N ALA A 266 0.59 2.33 -21.09
CA ALA A 266 0.80 0.87 -21.08
C ALA A 266 0.53 0.26 -19.70
N PHE A 267 0.99 0.88 -18.61
CA PHE A 267 0.70 0.40 -17.26
C PHE A 267 -0.78 0.52 -16.89
N VAL A 268 -1.47 1.55 -17.35
CA VAL A 268 -2.92 1.69 -17.17
C VAL A 268 -3.68 0.60 -17.91
N ALA A 269 -3.31 0.32 -19.16
CA ALA A 269 -3.93 -0.76 -19.94
C ALA A 269 -3.69 -2.12 -19.26
N TYR A 270 -2.46 -2.42 -18.86
CA TYR A 270 -2.13 -3.62 -18.10
C TYR A 270 -2.94 -3.74 -16.81
N ALA A 271 -3.04 -2.67 -16.02
CA ALA A 271 -3.77 -2.67 -14.77
C ALA A 271 -5.27 -2.95 -14.98
N ARG A 272 -5.88 -2.39 -16.04
CA ARG A 272 -7.28 -2.65 -16.40
C ARG A 272 -7.49 -4.11 -16.79
N THR A 273 -6.67 -4.65 -17.70
CA THR A 273 -6.74 -6.07 -18.10
C THR A 273 -6.60 -7.00 -16.89
N LEU A 274 -5.71 -6.67 -15.95
CA LEU A 274 -5.53 -7.46 -14.74
C LEU A 274 -6.78 -7.39 -13.84
N LEU A 275 -7.36 -6.22 -13.65
CA LEU A 275 -8.58 -6.06 -12.84
C LEU A 275 -9.79 -6.75 -13.49
N ASP A 276 -9.96 -6.64 -14.81
CA ASP A 276 -11.01 -7.35 -15.56
C ASP A 276 -10.91 -8.87 -15.34
N ARG A 277 -9.70 -9.41 -15.45
CA ARG A 277 -9.42 -10.83 -15.21
C ARG A 277 -9.76 -11.28 -13.79
N PHE A 278 -9.53 -10.43 -12.81
CA PHE A 278 -9.83 -10.70 -11.40
C PHE A 278 -11.30 -10.40 -11.06
N GLY A 279 -12.07 -9.85 -12.01
CA GLY A 279 -13.47 -9.49 -11.84
C GLY A 279 -13.65 -8.35 -10.83
N ILE A 280 -12.76 -7.34 -10.84
CA ILE A 280 -12.74 -6.23 -9.89
C ILE A 280 -13.14 -4.93 -10.60
N PRO A 281 -14.10 -4.15 -10.08
CA PRO A 281 -14.45 -2.85 -10.64
C PRO A 281 -13.27 -1.87 -10.54
N HIS A 282 -13.14 -0.95 -11.52
CA HIS A 282 -11.94 -0.11 -11.65
C HIS A 282 -11.99 1.19 -10.86
N ASP A 283 -13.17 1.79 -10.72
CA ASP A 283 -13.34 3.21 -10.39
C ASP A 283 -14.02 3.48 -9.04
N VAL A 284 -14.36 2.41 -8.28
CA VAL A 284 -14.92 2.49 -6.94
C VAL A 284 -13.77 2.56 -5.92
N PRO A 285 -13.83 3.37 -4.85
CA PRO A 285 -12.81 3.33 -3.81
C PRO A 285 -12.63 1.93 -3.24
N ALA A 286 -11.37 1.47 -3.10
CA ALA A 286 -11.10 0.11 -2.67
C ALA A 286 -11.63 -0.22 -1.27
N GLY A 287 -11.80 0.80 -0.41
CA GLY A 287 -12.44 0.64 0.90
C GLY A 287 -13.93 0.35 0.84
N GLU A 288 -14.61 0.68 -0.26
CA GLU A 288 -16.05 0.43 -0.48
C GLU A 288 -16.32 -0.93 -1.15
N LEU A 289 -15.27 -1.65 -1.57
CA LEU A 289 -15.41 -2.98 -2.17
C LEU A 289 -15.82 -4.03 -1.12
N PRO A 290 -16.58 -5.06 -1.53
CA PRO A 290 -16.75 -6.27 -0.73
C PRO A 290 -15.40 -6.86 -0.29
N VAL A 291 -15.34 -7.51 0.86
CA VAL A 291 -14.10 -8.10 1.40
C VAL A 291 -13.47 -9.10 0.43
N SER A 292 -14.30 -9.88 -0.28
CA SER A 292 -13.85 -10.81 -1.32
C SER A 292 -13.10 -10.12 -2.46
N ASP A 293 -13.60 -8.94 -2.90
CA ASP A 293 -12.97 -8.15 -3.96
C ASP A 293 -11.71 -7.44 -3.45
N GLN A 294 -11.69 -7.01 -2.19
CA GLN A 294 -10.47 -6.46 -1.57
C GLN A 294 -9.36 -7.52 -1.53
N ARG A 295 -9.68 -8.79 -1.21
CA ARG A 295 -8.71 -9.90 -1.26
C ARG A 295 -8.21 -10.16 -2.67
N ALA A 296 -9.11 -10.23 -3.63
CA ALA A 296 -8.74 -10.38 -5.04
C ALA A 296 -7.86 -9.21 -5.53
N LEU A 297 -8.17 -7.98 -5.12
CA LEU A 297 -7.37 -6.79 -5.41
C LEU A 297 -5.95 -6.89 -4.84
N MET A 298 -5.78 -7.44 -3.63
CA MET A 298 -4.46 -7.64 -3.05
C MET A 298 -3.63 -8.65 -3.86
N LEU A 299 -4.24 -9.73 -4.38
CA LEU A 299 -3.57 -10.68 -5.27
C LEU A 299 -3.21 -10.02 -6.60
N ALA A 300 -4.11 -9.26 -7.20
CA ALA A 300 -3.87 -8.50 -8.43
C ALA A 300 -2.72 -7.48 -8.24
N ALA A 301 -2.72 -6.73 -7.13
CA ALA A 301 -1.66 -5.80 -6.79
C ALA A 301 -0.31 -6.51 -6.59
N ALA A 302 -0.29 -7.64 -5.89
CA ALA A 302 0.91 -8.44 -5.70
C ALA A 302 1.48 -8.93 -7.04
N LYS A 303 0.63 -9.44 -7.95
CA LYS A 303 1.01 -9.79 -9.33
C LYS A 303 1.60 -8.60 -10.07
N ALA A 304 1.00 -7.43 -9.95
CA ALA A 304 1.42 -6.21 -10.63
C ALA A 304 2.83 -5.74 -10.22
N THR A 305 3.33 -6.13 -9.05
CA THR A 305 4.72 -5.82 -8.63
C THR A 305 5.76 -6.47 -9.53
N GLY A 306 5.40 -7.51 -10.29
CA GLY A 306 6.32 -8.32 -11.08
C GLY A 306 7.17 -9.28 -10.24
N ALA A 307 6.75 -9.57 -9.00
CA ALA A 307 7.39 -10.57 -8.17
C ALA A 307 7.23 -11.97 -8.77
N SER A 308 8.24 -12.80 -8.63
CA SER A 308 8.21 -14.22 -9.04
C SER A 308 7.79 -15.15 -7.91
N VAL A 309 7.88 -14.68 -6.67
CA VAL A 309 7.47 -15.42 -5.46
C VAL A 309 6.42 -14.60 -4.71
N LEU A 310 5.27 -15.19 -4.46
CA LEU A 310 4.17 -14.58 -3.75
C LEU A 310 3.91 -15.33 -2.43
N LEU A 311 4.02 -14.61 -1.32
CA LEU A 311 3.67 -15.12 0.01
C LEU A 311 2.26 -14.68 0.35
N VAL A 312 1.37 -15.62 0.59
CA VAL A 312 -0.06 -15.36 0.84
C VAL A 312 -0.42 -15.89 2.23
N ASP A 313 -0.90 -14.99 3.09
CA ASP A 313 -1.21 -15.28 4.48
C ASP A 313 -2.72 -15.36 4.68
N GLU A 314 -3.24 -16.55 4.95
CA GLU A 314 -4.64 -16.87 5.24
C GLU A 314 -5.66 -16.26 4.24
N PRO A 315 -5.50 -16.51 2.93
CA PRO A 315 -6.34 -15.85 1.94
C PRO A 315 -7.82 -16.16 2.04
N THR A 316 -8.20 -17.31 2.64
CA THR A 316 -9.61 -17.73 2.75
C THR A 316 -10.20 -17.55 4.16
N ALA A 317 -9.46 -16.94 5.11
CA ALA A 317 -9.94 -16.74 6.47
C ALA A 317 -11.26 -15.97 6.52
N GLY A 318 -12.31 -16.55 7.16
CA GLY A 318 -13.63 -15.94 7.26
C GLY A 318 -14.40 -15.79 5.94
N ALA A 319 -13.95 -16.44 4.85
CA ALA A 319 -14.63 -16.43 3.57
C ALA A 319 -15.75 -17.48 3.54
N SER A 320 -16.84 -17.18 2.83
CA SER A 320 -17.84 -18.19 2.45
C SER A 320 -17.23 -19.23 1.50
N ALA A 321 -17.91 -20.37 1.31
CA ALA A 321 -17.42 -21.42 0.42
C ALA A 321 -17.24 -20.92 -1.04
N ALA A 322 -18.15 -20.05 -1.51
CA ALA A 322 -18.06 -19.46 -2.85
C ALA A 322 -16.86 -18.51 -2.99
N GLU A 323 -16.65 -17.64 -2.00
CA GLU A 323 -15.49 -16.72 -1.98
C GLU A 323 -14.17 -17.48 -1.88
N ALA A 324 -14.09 -18.51 -1.02
CA ALA A 324 -12.92 -19.36 -0.92
C ALA A 324 -12.62 -20.05 -2.26
N SER A 325 -13.63 -20.56 -2.95
CA SER A 325 -13.47 -21.17 -4.28
C SER A 325 -12.96 -20.18 -5.32
N ARG A 326 -13.43 -18.93 -5.30
CA ARG A 326 -12.93 -17.85 -6.17
C ARG A 326 -11.45 -17.57 -5.89
N ILE A 327 -11.05 -17.43 -4.61
CA ILE A 327 -9.65 -17.19 -4.22
C ILE A 327 -8.75 -18.36 -4.65
N VAL A 328 -9.19 -19.61 -4.44
CA VAL A 328 -8.48 -20.81 -4.90
C VAL A 328 -8.25 -20.77 -6.41
N HIS A 329 -9.29 -20.43 -7.18
CA HIS A 329 -9.17 -20.29 -8.64
C HIS A 329 -8.16 -19.19 -9.04
N LEU A 330 -8.20 -18.03 -8.39
CA LEU A 330 -7.26 -16.95 -8.67
C LEU A 330 -5.81 -17.34 -8.35
N LEU A 331 -5.56 -18.01 -7.22
CA LEU A 331 -4.23 -18.52 -6.86
C LEU A 331 -3.76 -19.59 -7.86
N GLY A 332 -4.65 -20.50 -8.27
CA GLY A 332 -4.35 -21.48 -9.32
C GLY A 332 -3.96 -20.82 -10.63
N SER A 333 -4.69 -19.78 -11.06
CA SER A 333 -4.36 -19.04 -12.27
C SER A 333 -2.99 -18.32 -12.20
N LEU A 334 -2.60 -17.83 -11.02
CA LEU A 334 -1.28 -17.24 -10.81
C LEU A 334 -0.17 -18.28 -10.86
N ARG A 335 -0.40 -19.48 -10.30
CA ARG A 335 0.50 -20.64 -10.43
C ARG A 335 0.71 -21.02 -11.89
N ASP A 336 -0.37 -21.14 -12.64
CA ASP A 336 -0.35 -21.55 -14.05
C ASP A 336 0.39 -20.56 -14.95
N GLU A 337 0.54 -19.30 -14.51
CA GLU A 337 1.41 -18.30 -15.11
C GLU A 337 2.88 -18.41 -14.68
N GLY A 338 3.24 -19.44 -13.93
CA GLY A 338 4.61 -19.69 -13.48
C GLY A 338 5.03 -19.00 -12.20
N LEU A 339 4.10 -18.36 -11.44
CA LEU A 339 4.46 -17.82 -10.14
C LEU A 339 4.70 -18.94 -9.14
N ALA A 340 5.70 -18.73 -8.29
CA ALA A 340 5.96 -19.54 -7.12
C ALA A 340 5.12 -19.00 -5.94
N LEU A 341 4.29 -19.81 -5.31
CA LEU A 341 3.44 -19.38 -4.22
C LEU A 341 3.73 -20.13 -2.92
N LEU A 342 3.85 -19.39 -1.81
CA LEU A 342 3.79 -19.94 -0.47
C LEU A 342 2.50 -19.45 0.19
N VAL A 343 1.61 -20.37 0.52
CA VAL A 343 0.30 -20.06 1.10
C VAL A 343 0.22 -20.60 2.52
N VAL A 344 -0.01 -19.72 3.48
CA VAL A 344 -0.34 -20.14 4.87
C VAL A 344 -1.84 -20.30 4.95
N GLU A 345 -2.32 -21.48 5.35
CA GLU A 345 -3.75 -21.79 5.47
C GLU A 345 -4.01 -22.75 6.65
N HIS A 346 -5.21 -22.63 7.23
CA HIS A 346 -5.65 -23.55 8.29
C HIS A 346 -6.73 -24.52 7.78
N ASN A 347 -7.41 -24.18 6.68
CA ASN A 347 -8.46 -25.00 6.12
C ASN A 347 -7.87 -26.11 5.25
N LEU A 348 -7.78 -27.32 5.81
CA LEU A 348 -7.23 -28.48 5.10
C LEU A 348 -7.98 -28.81 3.81
N GLY A 349 -9.28 -28.52 3.73
CA GLY A 349 -10.07 -28.69 2.50
C GLY A 349 -9.64 -27.74 1.38
N VAL A 350 -9.23 -26.52 1.73
CA VAL A 350 -8.63 -25.55 0.80
C VAL A 350 -7.23 -26.02 0.40
N VAL A 351 -6.40 -26.42 1.35
CA VAL A 351 -5.03 -26.89 1.11
C VAL A 351 -5.01 -28.06 0.12
N ARG A 352 -5.87 -29.08 0.33
CA ARG A 352 -5.95 -30.22 -0.61
C ARG A 352 -6.33 -29.87 -2.04
N ARG A 353 -7.13 -28.83 -2.23
CA ARG A 353 -7.55 -28.38 -3.58
C ARG A 353 -6.54 -27.46 -4.24
N LEU A 354 -5.70 -26.77 -3.44
CA LEU A 354 -4.86 -25.70 -3.91
C LEU A 354 -3.39 -26.08 -4.02
N ALA A 355 -2.85 -26.84 -3.02
CA ALA A 355 -1.41 -27.02 -2.86
C ALA A 355 -0.89 -28.22 -3.67
N ASP A 356 0.27 -28.02 -4.30
CA ASP A 356 1.05 -29.08 -4.92
C ASP A 356 1.98 -29.76 -3.90
N ARG A 357 2.37 -29.03 -2.84
CA ARG A 357 3.24 -29.48 -1.74
C ARG A 357 2.77 -28.86 -0.45
N VAL A 358 2.84 -29.61 0.64
CA VAL A 358 2.47 -29.17 1.98
C VAL A 358 3.63 -29.35 2.93
N LEU A 359 4.01 -28.29 3.63
CA LEU A 359 4.90 -28.32 4.79
C LEU A 359 4.08 -28.16 6.06
N VAL A 360 4.28 -29.04 7.02
CA VAL A 360 3.67 -28.96 8.34
C VAL A 360 4.69 -28.47 9.35
N LEU A 361 4.37 -27.35 9.97
CA LEU A 361 5.19 -26.77 11.05
C LEU A 361 4.53 -27.04 12.40
N ASP A 362 5.30 -27.58 13.34
CA ASP A 362 4.90 -27.74 14.72
C ASP A 362 6.05 -27.35 15.66
N ALA A 363 5.75 -26.58 16.71
CA ALA A 363 6.72 -26.08 17.69
C ALA A 363 8.02 -25.53 17.07
N GLY A 364 7.90 -24.80 15.95
CA GLY A 364 9.03 -24.19 15.23
C GLY A 364 9.79 -25.12 14.29
N ARG A 365 9.43 -26.40 14.16
CA ARG A 365 10.11 -27.39 13.31
C ARG A 365 9.21 -27.93 12.21
N VAL A 366 9.79 -28.31 11.08
CA VAL A 366 9.08 -29.02 10.02
C VAL A 366 8.93 -30.48 10.42
N ILE A 367 7.68 -30.95 10.61
CA ILE A 367 7.38 -32.34 10.99
C ILE A 367 6.96 -33.21 9.82
N ALA A 368 6.47 -32.61 8.72
CA ALA A 368 6.13 -33.33 7.50
C ALA A 368 6.30 -32.42 6.28
N ASP A 369 6.65 -33.00 5.14
CA ASP A 369 6.86 -32.33 3.86
C ASP A 369 6.54 -33.30 2.72
N GLY A 370 5.61 -32.92 1.83
CA GLY A 370 5.22 -33.79 0.72
C GLY A 370 3.89 -33.39 0.07
N PRO A 371 3.36 -34.26 -0.81
CA PRO A 371 2.05 -34.08 -1.42
C PRO A 371 0.93 -34.03 -0.36
N PRO A 372 -0.18 -33.31 -0.58
CA PRO A 372 -1.25 -33.13 0.40
C PRO A 372 -1.79 -34.44 0.99
N ASP A 373 -1.99 -35.46 0.15
CA ASP A 373 -2.56 -36.74 0.60
C ASP A 373 -1.57 -37.56 1.46
N ALA A 374 -0.27 -37.51 1.15
CA ALA A 374 0.77 -38.17 1.94
C ALA A 374 0.90 -37.50 3.33
N VAL A 375 0.90 -36.18 3.37
CA VAL A 375 0.97 -35.40 4.62
C VAL A 375 -0.29 -35.62 5.48
N ALA A 376 -1.47 -35.71 4.89
CA ALA A 376 -2.72 -36.00 5.60
C ALA A 376 -2.76 -37.39 6.24
N ALA A 377 -2.00 -38.34 5.69
CA ALA A 377 -1.88 -39.72 6.24
C ALA A 377 -0.82 -39.84 7.33
N ASP A 378 0.09 -38.85 7.52
CA ASP A 378 1.18 -38.91 8.52
C ASP A 378 0.63 -38.84 9.96
N GLU A 379 1.00 -39.82 10.77
CA GLU A 379 0.54 -39.89 12.16
C GLU A 379 1.06 -38.73 13.03
N ARG A 380 2.25 -38.21 12.77
CA ARG A 380 2.82 -37.06 13.49
C ARG A 380 1.96 -35.80 13.22
N VAL A 381 1.50 -35.62 12.01
CA VAL A 381 0.61 -34.53 11.62
C VAL A 381 -0.73 -34.66 12.35
N ARG A 382 -1.31 -35.86 12.34
CA ARG A 382 -2.58 -36.10 13.06
C ARG A 382 -2.42 -35.86 14.59
N ALA A 383 -1.34 -36.28 15.18
CA ALA A 383 -1.07 -36.07 16.62
C ALA A 383 -0.93 -34.58 16.95
N ALA A 384 -0.22 -33.77 16.10
CA ALA A 384 -0.06 -32.33 16.29
C ALA A 384 -1.40 -31.59 16.26
N TYR A 385 -2.31 -31.96 15.34
CA TYR A 385 -3.64 -31.35 15.27
C TYR A 385 -4.63 -31.85 16.31
N LEU A 386 -4.54 -33.08 16.76
CA LEU A 386 -5.38 -33.65 17.82
C LEU A 386 -4.94 -33.19 19.22
N GLY A 387 -3.63 -33.03 19.44
CA GLY A 387 -3.09 -32.49 20.68
C GLY A 387 -3.49 -31.03 20.95
N ALA A 388 -3.60 -30.23 19.91
CA ALA A 388 -4.03 -28.82 20.00
C ALA A 388 -5.52 -28.63 20.41
N ARG A 389 -6.34 -29.67 20.35
CA ARG A 389 -7.76 -29.64 20.77
C ARG A 389 -7.95 -29.97 22.28
N ARG A 390 -6.89 -30.29 23.00
CA ARG A 390 -6.96 -30.66 24.43
C ARG A 390 -6.52 -29.57 25.41
N LEU A 391 -6.23 -28.37 24.90
CA LEU A 391 -5.97 -27.14 25.66
C LEU A 391 -7.03 -26.10 25.35
#